data_8a43b7a3781ee4ada6bbb7f55f653ba1
#
_entry.id   8a43b7a3781ee4ada6bbb7f55f653ba1
#
_cell.length_a   1.000
_cell.length_b   1.000
_cell.length_c   1.000
_cell.angle_alpha   90.00
_cell.angle_beta   90.00
_cell.angle_gamma   90.00
#
_symmetry.space_group_name_H-M   'P 1'
#
loop_
_entity.id
_entity.type
_entity.pdbx_description
1 polymer ?
#
loop_
_entity_poly.entity_id
_entity_poly.type
_entity_poly.pdbx_seq_one_letter_code
_entity_poly.pdbx_strand_id
1 'polypeptide(L)'
;MTDRLHLFTITPAPKVRHTDLTRQRGELPALPPLAEWLGLDALDTDRIELFPLSDLGVLQIGEYLVSAHDADPDAVAAEAEALRGIDGAVLIVPDRAMTGAPEATPPARAIAVLPVPAPVGAARLPPAKSTEKTAPPPPGPAPTGRKPARHLVVVAALVLAVLIVWLAT
;
A
#
# COMPACT_ATOMS: atom_id res chain seq x y z
N MET A 1 -4.54 -5.73 22.23
CA MET A 1 -5.23 -6.72 21.38
C MET A 1 -4.35 -6.91 20.16
N THR A 2 -4.01 -8.13 19.83
CA THR A 2 -3.27 -8.44 18.59
C THR A 2 -4.24 -8.27 17.43
N ASP A 3 -3.91 -7.45 16.42
CA ASP A 3 -4.70 -7.32 15.19
C ASP A 3 -4.56 -8.61 14.37
N ARG A 4 -5.55 -8.96 13.58
CA ARG A 4 -5.54 -10.18 12.74
C ARG A 4 -5.93 -9.81 11.31
N LEU A 5 -5.38 -10.56 10.37
CA LEU A 5 -5.76 -10.52 8.97
C LEU A 5 -6.55 -11.77 8.64
N HIS A 6 -7.76 -11.60 8.16
CA HIS A 6 -8.58 -12.68 7.61
C HIS A 6 -8.37 -12.73 6.10
N LEU A 7 -7.98 -13.88 5.61
CA LEU A 7 -7.73 -14.12 4.19
C LEU A 7 -8.85 -14.96 3.60
N PHE A 8 -9.35 -14.51 2.47
CA PHE A 8 -10.34 -15.24 1.68
C PHE A 8 -9.88 -15.34 0.23
N THR A 9 -10.27 -16.44 -0.43
CA THR A 9 -10.24 -16.50 -1.89
C THR A 9 -11.63 -16.29 -2.44
N ILE A 10 -11.73 -15.68 -3.63
CA ILE A 10 -12.98 -15.48 -4.34
C ILE A 10 -12.86 -16.12 -5.71
N THR A 11 -13.67 -17.16 -5.94
CA THR A 11 -13.65 -17.96 -7.18
C THR A 11 -15.06 -18.13 -7.73
N PRO A 12 -15.32 -17.71 -9.00
CA PRO A 12 -14.36 -17.10 -9.93
C PRO A 12 -13.92 -15.69 -9.52
N ALA A 13 -12.70 -15.30 -9.93
CA ALA A 13 -12.18 -13.97 -9.64
C ALA A 13 -13.12 -12.87 -10.21
N PRO A 14 -13.59 -11.93 -9.40
CA PRO A 14 -14.36 -10.81 -9.91
C PRO A 14 -13.49 -9.93 -10.81
N LYS A 15 -14.12 -9.20 -11.73
CA LYS A 15 -13.42 -8.25 -12.59
C LYS A 15 -13.11 -6.97 -11.82
N VAL A 16 -12.17 -7.06 -10.89
CA VAL A 16 -11.70 -5.94 -10.08
C VAL A 16 -10.24 -5.63 -10.38
N ARG A 17 -9.89 -4.35 -10.28
CA ARG A 17 -8.49 -3.93 -10.22
C ARG A 17 -8.03 -4.01 -8.76
N HIS A 18 -6.74 -4.14 -8.56
CA HIS A 18 -6.13 -4.07 -7.24
C HIS A 18 -6.60 -2.82 -6.49
N THR A 19 -7.27 -3.01 -5.34
CA THR A 19 -7.96 -1.92 -4.64
C THR A 19 -7.02 -0.83 -4.18
N ASP A 20 -5.86 -1.18 -3.64
CA ASP A 20 -4.88 -0.20 -3.15
C ASP A 20 -4.26 0.60 -4.29
N LEU A 21 -3.93 -0.03 -5.41
CA LEU A 21 -3.46 0.68 -6.60
C LEU A 21 -4.52 1.60 -7.18
N THR A 22 -5.80 1.24 -7.07
CA THR A 22 -6.92 2.08 -7.50
C THR A 22 -7.05 3.30 -6.59
N ARG A 23 -6.99 3.10 -5.27
CA ARG A 23 -7.03 4.19 -4.27
C ARG A 23 -5.85 5.14 -4.40
N GLN A 24 -4.63 4.62 -4.63
CA GLN A 24 -3.43 5.45 -4.84
C GLN A 24 -3.56 6.39 -6.05
N ARG A 25 -4.40 6.05 -7.03
CA ARG A 25 -4.72 6.91 -8.18
C ARG A 25 -5.85 7.91 -7.91
N GLY A 26 -6.43 7.89 -6.71
CA GLY A 26 -7.58 8.72 -6.35
C GLY A 26 -8.90 8.22 -6.94
N GLU A 27 -8.95 6.96 -7.38
CA GLU A 27 -10.15 6.34 -7.93
C GLU A 27 -10.86 5.50 -6.85
N LEU A 28 -12.19 5.37 -6.93
CA LEU A 28 -12.94 4.47 -6.07
C LEU A 28 -12.95 3.06 -6.67
N PRO A 29 -12.55 2.03 -5.90
CA PRO A 29 -12.63 0.64 -6.38
C PRO A 29 -14.08 0.23 -6.60
N ALA A 30 -14.36 -0.39 -7.74
CA ALA A 30 -15.64 -1.05 -8.00
C ALA A 30 -15.63 -2.43 -7.30
N LEU A 31 -16.26 -2.52 -6.13
CA LEU A 31 -16.26 -3.73 -5.31
C LEU A 31 -17.56 -4.55 -5.51
N PRO A 32 -17.48 -5.88 -5.50
CA PRO A 32 -18.64 -6.75 -5.39
C PRO A 32 -19.25 -6.67 -3.96
N PRO A 33 -20.40 -7.32 -3.70
CA PRO A 33 -21.06 -7.27 -2.40
C PRO A 33 -20.34 -8.11 -1.32
N LEU A 34 -19.11 -7.69 -0.95
CA LEU A 34 -18.22 -8.44 -0.07
C LEU A 34 -18.80 -8.68 1.32
N ALA A 35 -19.51 -7.69 1.90
CA ALA A 35 -20.14 -7.84 3.21
C ALA A 35 -21.15 -9.00 3.21
N GLU A 36 -21.98 -9.12 2.16
CA GLU A 36 -22.93 -10.21 2.00
C GLU A 36 -22.22 -11.56 1.90
N TRP A 37 -21.15 -11.66 1.10
CA TRP A 37 -20.40 -12.91 0.91
C TRP A 37 -19.66 -13.35 2.18
N LEU A 38 -19.36 -12.41 3.08
CA LEU A 38 -18.73 -12.68 4.35
C LEU A 38 -19.72 -12.80 5.52
N GLY A 39 -21.03 -12.68 5.28
CA GLY A 39 -22.04 -12.72 6.33
C GLY A 39 -21.91 -11.58 7.35
N LEU A 40 -21.42 -10.42 6.94
CA LEU A 40 -21.17 -9.28 7.82
C LEU A 40 -22.25 -8.21 7.65
N ASP A 41 -22.70 -7.64 8.76
CA ASP A 41 -23.61 -6.48 8.74
C ASP A 41 -22.95 -5.21 8.23
N ALA A 42 -21.63 -5.06 8.48
CA ALA A 42 -20.84 -3.91 8.04
C ALA A 42 -19.39 -4.31 7.73
N LEU A 43 -18.87 -3.76 6.65
CA LEU A 43 -17.48 -3.91 6.22
C LEU A 43 -16.93 -2.56 5.78
N ASP A 44 -15.85 -2.11 6.41
CA ASP A 44 -15.13 -0.90 6.01
C ASP A 44 -14.27 -1.22 4.77
N THR A 45 -14.81 -0.90 3.61
CA THR A 45 -14.18 -1.21 2.32
C THR A 45 -12.93 -0.39 2.04
N ASP A 46 -12.66 0.68 2.78
CA ASP A 46 -11.44 1.47 2.63
C ASP A 46 -10.22 0.80 3.28
N ARG A 47 -10.47 -0.17 4.15
CA ARG A 47 -9.43 -0.89 4.90
C ARG A 47 -9.17 -2.31 4.41
N ILE A 48 -9.92 -2.78 3.44
CA ILE A 48 -9.72 -4.09 2.84
C ILE A 48 -8.87 -4.00 1.59
N GLU A 49 -8.27 -5.12 1.23
CA GLU A 49 -7.55 -5.26 -0.03
C GLU A 49 -8.14 -6.42 -0.83
N LEU A 50 -8.47 -6.16 -2.09
CA LEU A 50 -8.98 -7.15 -3.03
C LEU A 50 -8.22 -7.03 -4.35
N PHE A 51 -7.65 -8.13 -4.83
CA PHE A 51 -6.93 -8.17 -6.09
C PHE A 51 -6.91 -9.58 -6.68
N PRO A 52 -6.80 -9.72 -8.01
CA PRO A 52 -6.49 -10.98 -8.64
C PRO A 52 -5.11 -11.47 -8.21
N LEU A 53 -4.97 -12.76 -7.89
CA LEU A 53 -3.67 -13.30 -7.47
C LEU A 53 -2.57 -13.08 -8.52
N SER A 54 -2.94 -13.02 -9.79
CA SER A 54 -2.04 -12.70 -10.91
C SER A 54 -1.36 -11.34 -10.81
N ASP A 55 -1.92 -10.39 -10.06
CA ASP A 55 -1.38 -9.05 -9.91
C ASP A 55 -0.09 -9.03 -9.07
N LEU A 56 0.15 -10.07 -8.26
CA LEU A 56 1.40 -10.24 -7.52
C LEU A 56 2.59 -10.61 -8.42
N GLY A 57 2.33 -11.07 -9.65
CA GLY A 57 3.38 -11.46 -10.59
C GLY A 57 4.24 -12.60 -10.05
N VAL A 58 5.52 -12.31 -9.76
CA VAL A 58 6.49 -13.29 -9.22
C VAL A 58 6.49 -13.35 -7.70
N LEU A 59 5.87 -12.38 -7.03
CA LEU A 59 5.80 -12.35 -5.58
C LEU A 59 4.77 -13.38 -5.08
N GLN A 60 5.16 -14.17 -4.09
CA GLN A 60 4.23 -15.12 -3.49
C GLN A 60 3.34 -14.40 -2.47
N ILE A 61 2.10 -14.88 -2.32
CA ILE A 61 1.13 -14.26 -1.39
C ILE A 61 1.68 -14.22 0.06
N GLY A 62 2.40 -15.24 0.50
CA GLY A 62 3.00 -15.25 1.85
C GLY A 62 4.03 -14.14 2.04
N GLU A 63 4.90 -13.90 1.06
CA GLU A 63 5.88 -12.81 1.09
C GLU A 63 5.18 -11.44 1.09
N TYR A 64 4.10 -11.33 0.32
CA TYR A 64 3.27 -10.13 0.29
C TYR A 64 2.66 -9.82 1.67
N LEU A 65 2.07 -10.81 2.33
CA LEU A 65 1.46 -10.65 3.65
C LEU A 65 2.45 -10.21 4.73
N VAL A 66 3.67 -10.75 4.70
CA VAL A 66 4.74 -10.32 5.62
C VAL A 66 5.22 -8.90 5.32
N SER A 67 5.45 -8.58 4.04
CA SER A 67 6.07 -7.30 3.66
C SER A 67 5.11 -6.11 3.64
N ALA A 68 3.85 -6.31 3.26
CA ALA A 68 2.86 -5.25 3.10
C ALA A 68 1.90 -5.12 4.29
N HIS A 69 1.68 -6.19 5.02
CA HIS A 69 0.70 -6.23 6.12
C HIS A 69 1.31 -6.55 7.48
N ASP A 70 2.62 -6.68 7.58
CA ASP A 70 3.33 -7.04 8.83
C ASP A 70 2.80 -8.33 9.47
N ALA A 71 2.30 -9.28 8.66
CA ALA A 71 1.85 -10.57 9.17
C ALA A 71 3.00 -11.34 9.80
N ASP A 72 2.70 -12.09 10.85
CA ASP A 72 3.69 -12.92 11.53
C ASP A 72 4.30 -13.97 10.58
N PRO A 73 5.62 -13.96 10.34
CA PRO A 73 6.26 -14.88 9.39
C PRO A 73 6.09 -16.36 9.75
N ASP A 74 6.09 -16.69 11.04
CA ASP A 74 5.94 -18.08 11.50
C ASP A 74 4.50 -18.55 11.27
N ALA A 75 3.50 -17.69 11.50
CA ALA A 75 2.12 -17.98 11.19
C ALA A 75 1.89 -18.11 9.68
N VAL A 76 2.51 -17.28 8.87
CA VAL A 76 2.46 -17.39 7.39
C VAL A 76 3.09 -18.71 6.92
N ALA A 77 4.21 -19.11 7.50
CA ALA A 77 4.86 -20.37 7.17
C ALA A 77 4.01 -21.59 7.57
N ALA A 78 3.30 -21.53 8.71
CA ALA A 78 2.39 -22.59 9.14
C ALA A 78 1.21 -22.77 8.17
N GLU A 79 0.73 -21.70 7.54
CA GLU A 79 -0.40 -21.71 6.58
C GLU A 79 0.07 -21.84 5.12
N ALA A 80 1.36 -22.11 4.86
CA ALA A 80 1.93 -22.09 3.52
C ALA A 80 1.25 -23.03 2.52
N GLU A 81 0.67 -24.15 2.97
CA GLU A 81 -0.05 -25.06 2.07
C GLU A 81 -1.41 -24.48 1.67
N ALA A 82 -2.14 -23.90 2.63
CA ALA A 82 -3.41 -23.24 2.36
C ALA A 82 -3.22 -22.03 1.45
N LEU A 83 -2.17 -21.24 1.66
CA LEU A 83 -1.82 -20.09 0.85
C LEU A 83 -1.45 -20.47 -0.60
N ARG A 84 -0.75 -21.60 -0.81
CA ARG A 84 -0.45 -22.13 -2.15
C ARG A 84 -1.68 -22.64 -2.90
N GLY A 85 -2.72 -23.01 -2.18
CA GLY A 85 -3.99 -23.47 -2.74
C GLY A 85 -4.96 -22.35 -3.11
N ILE A 86 -4.56 -21.09 -3.00
CA ILE A 86 -5.39 -19.95 -3.39
C ILE A 86 -5.46 -19.88 -4.92
N ASP A 87 -6.67 -19.75 -5.45
CA ASP A 87 -6.96 -19.48 -6.86
C ASP A 87 -7.93 -18.29 -6.96
N GLY A 88 -7.94 -17.61 -8.11
CA GLY A 88 -8.84 -16.50 -8.37
C GLY A 88 -8.37 -15.16 -7.79
N ALA A 89 -9.19 -14.52 -6.97
CA ALA A 89 -8.85 -13.27 -6.29
C ALA A 89 -8.62 -13.48 -4.80
N VAL A 90 -7.72 -12.68 -4.23
CA VAL A 90 -7.43 -12.62 -2.80
C VAL A 90 -8.15 -11.43 -2.20
N LEU A 91 -8.84 -11.67 -1.08
CA LEU A 91 -9.43 -10.64 -0.24
C LEU A 91 -8.78 -10.69 1.14
N ILE A 92 -8.20 -9.58 1.55
CA ILE A 92 -7.55 -9.39 2.85
C ILE A 92 -8.40 -8.44 3.68
N VAL A 93 -8.84 -8.90 4.85
CA VAL A 93 -9.72 -8.14 5.75
C VAL A 93 -9.08 -8.08 7.14
N PRO A 94 -8.56 -6.93 7.57
CA PRO A 94 -8.13 -6.73 8.96
C PRO A 94 -9.31 -6.78 9.93
N ASP A 95 -9.11 -7.25 11.16
CA ASP A 95 -10.14 -7.27 12.23
C ASP A 95 -10.85 -5.90 12.37
N ARG A 96 -10.09 -4.81 12.26
CA ARG A 96 -10.60 -3.44 12.37
C ARG A 96 -11.51 -2.99 11.22
N ALA A 97 -11.56 -3.75 10.12
CA ALA A 97 -12.40 -3.44 8.97
C ALA A 97 -13.80 -4.05 9.06
N MET A 98 -14.06 -4.92 10.04
CA MET A 98 -15.32 -5.64 10.14
C MET A 98 -15.88 -5.60 11.56
N THR A 99 -17.20 -5.79 11.66
CA THR A 99 -17.89 -6.00 12.92
C THR A 99 -18.48 -7.40 12.91
N GLY A 100 -18.12 -8.20 13.91
CA GLY A 100 -18.56 -9.60 14.01
C GLY A 100 -17.52 -10.58 13.45
N ALA A 101 -17.85 -11.87 13.50
CA ALA A 101 -17.04 -12.93 12.92
C ALA A 101 -17.50 -13.20 11.48
N PRO A 102 -16.60 -13.26 10.49
CA PRO A 102 -17.00 -13.53 9.12
C PRO A 102 -17.41 -15.00 8.93
N GLU A 103 -18.54 -15.22 8.25
CA GLU A 103 -19.01 -16.52 7.79
C GLU A 103 -19.01 -16.52 6.25
N ALA A 104 -17.87 -16.90 5.69
CA ALA A 104 -17.71 -16.86 4.24
C ALA A 104 -18.65 -17.84 3.52
N THR A 105 -19.39 -17.32 2.55
CA THR A 105 -20.27 -18.10 1.67
C THR A 105 -19.84 -17.92 0.21
N PRO A 106 -20.09 -18.91 -0.66
CA PRO A 106 -19.72 -18.76 -2.07
C PRO A 106 -20.23 -17.46 -2.69
N PRO A 107 -19.38 -16.75 -3.46
CA PRO A 107 -18.11 -17.21 -4.06
C PRO A 107 -16.87 -17.03 -3.15
N ALA A 108 -17.00 -16.51 -1.92
CA ALA A 108 -15.89 -16.35 -0.99
C ALA A 108 -15.66 -17.65 -0.18
N ARG A 109 -14.38 -17.95 0.10
CA ARG A 109 -13.96 -19.07 0.94
C ARG A 109 -12.84 -18.60 1.86
N ALA A 110 -12.98 -18.87 3.17
CA ALA A 110 -11.92 -18.58 4.13
C ALA A 110 -10.68 -19.45 3.89
N ILE A 111 -9.51 -18.86 4.00
CA ILE A 111 -8.20 -19.51 3.79
C ILE A 111 -7.45 -19.60 5.12
N ALA A 112 -7.20 -18.45 5.75
CA ALA A 112 -6.40 -18.36 6.97
C ALA A 112 -6.77 -17.13 7.78
N VAL A 113 -6.38 -17.15 9.07
CA VAL A 113 -6.42 -15.98 9.94
C VAL A 113 -5.01 -15.82 10.53
N LEU A 114 -4.34 -14.76 10.15
CA LEU A 114 -2.95 -14.50 10.51
C LEU A 114 -2.85 -13.41 11.58
N PRO A 115 -2.08 -13.62 12.66
CA PRO A 115 -1.82 -12.55 13.62
C PRO A 115 -0.90 -11.48 13.00
N VAL A 116 -1.17 -10.22 13.35
CA VAL A 116 -0.28 -9.10 13.09
C VAL A 116 0.33 -8.71 14.44
N PRO A 117 1.64 -8.89 14.63
CA PRO A 117 2.30 -8.50 15.86
C PRO A 117 2.08 -7.01 16.12
N ALA A 118 1.81 -6.65 17.36
CA ALA A 118 1.80 -5.24 17.72
C ALA A 118 3.20 -4.66 17.39
N PRO A 119 3.30 -3.46 16.80
CA PRO A 119 4.60 -2.85 16.54
C PRO A 119 5.39 -2.86 17.84
N VAL A 120 6.53 -3.56 17.85
CA VAL A 120 7.44 -3.59 19.00
C VAL A 120 7.74 -2.15 19.30
N GLY A 121 7.25 -1.69 20.46
CA GLY A 121 7.04 -0.29 20.80
C GLY A 121 8.11 0.60 20.20
N ALA A 122 7.67 1.60 19.45
CA ALA A 122 8.58 2.57 18.85
C ALA A 122 9.63 2.92 19.92
N ALA A 123 10.86 2.48 19.71
CA ALA A 123 11.94 2.72 20.64
C ALA A 123 11.84 4.21 20.95
N ARG A 124 11.55 4.54 22.20
CA ARG A 124 11.33 5.92 22.63
C ARG A 124 12.58 6.66 22.19
N LEU A 125 12.49 7.32 21.04
CA LEU A 125 13.63 8.09 20.53
C LEU A 125 14.09 8.95 21.70
N PRO A 126 15.37 8.91 22.08
CA PRO A 126 15.86 9.78 23.12
C PRO A 126 15.38 11.19 22.78
N PRO A 127 14.84 11.94 23.74
CA PRO A 127 14.38 13.30 23.46
C PRO A 127 15.51 14.00 22.71
N ALA A 128 15.22 14.49 21.51
CA ALA A 128 16.17 15.24 20.73
C ALA A 128 16.71 16.31 21.68
N LYS A 129 18.02 16.27 22.00
CA LYS A 129 18.65 17.34 22.74
C LYS A 129 18.35 18.58 21.93
N SER A 130 17.47 19.45 22.48
CA SER A 130 17.25 20.77 21.91
C SER A 130 18.62 21.37 21.75
N THR A 131 19.10 21.43 20.52
CA THR A 131 20.29 22.21 20.23
C THR A 131 19.85 23.63 20.58
N GLU A 132 20.34 24.10 21.71
CA GLU A 132 20.15 25.47 22.19
C GLU A 132 20.36 26.36 20.98
N LYS A 133 19.30 27.07 20.59
CA LYS A 133 19.29 27.94 19.43
C LYS A 133 20.44 28.94 19.60
N THR A 134 21.61 28.59 19.07
CA THR A 134 22.74 29.52 18.98
C THR A 134 22.19 30.71 18.23
N ALA A 135 22.19 31.87 18.91
CA ALA A 135 21.73 33.12 18.31
C ALA A 135 22.41 33.30 16.93
N PRO A 136 21.65 33.74 15.93
CA PRO A 136 22.23 33.92 14.61
C PRO A 136 23.41 34.88 14.68
N PRO A 137 24.54 34.57 14.06
CA PRO A 137 25.66 35.49 13.97
C PRO A 137 25.21 36.81 13.34
N PRO A 138 25.80 37.95 13.74
CA PRO A 138 25.44 39.25 13.19
C PRO A 138 25.58 39.22 11.67
N PRO A 139 24.70 39.94 10.92
CA PRO A 139 24.71 39.89 9.46
C PRO A 139 26.05 40.42 8.93
N GLY A 140 26.80 39.51 8.32
CA GLY A 140 27.98 39.88 7.52
C GLY A 140 27.56 40.61 6.25
N PRO A 141 28.47 41.43 5.65
CA PRO A 141 28.13 42.23 4.47
C PRO A 141 27.62 41.35 3.33
N ALA A 142 26.52 41.79 2.70
CA ALA A 142 25.84 41.09 1.64
C ALA A 142 26.77 40.81 0.46
N PRO A 143 26.84 39.58 -0.09
CA PRO A 143 27.54 39.34 -1.35
C PRO A 143 26.70 39.89 -2.51
N THR A 144 27.16 40.97 -3.10
CA THR A 144 26.72 41.44 -4.41
C THR A 144 27.24 40.49 -5.48
N GLY A 145 26.36 39.78 -6.15
CA GLY A 145 26.77 38.97 -7.31
C GLY A 145 25.87 37.78 -7.63
N ARG A 146 24.64 38.02 -8.06
CA ARG A 146 23.84 36.99 -8.74
C ARG A 146 24.43 36.76 -10.12
N LYS A 147 25.16 35.66 -10.30
CA LYS A 147 25.45 35.12 -11.62
C LYS A 147 24.19 34.46 -12.18
N PRO A 148 23.69 34.83 -13.37
CA PRO A 148 22.53 34.18 -13.97
C PRO A 148 22.86 32.71 -14.25
N ALA A 149 21.92 31.82 -13.91
CA ALA A 149 22.03 30.39 -14.11
C ALA A 149 22.07 30.07 -15.63
N ARG A 150 23.27 29.95 -16.19
CA ARG A 150 23.51 29.60 -17.59
C ARG A 150 22.90 28.26 -18.01
N HIS A 151 22.61 27.38 -17.06
CA HIS A 151 22.03 26.06 -17.34
C HIS A 151 20.55 26.12 -17.75
N LEU A 152 19.78 27.10 -17.27
CA LEU A 152 18.36 27.25 -17.63
C LEU A 152 18.17 27.70 -19.09
N VAL A 153 19.08 28.51 -19.60
CA VAL A 153 19.02 28.99 -20.99
C VAL A 153 19.37 27.87 -21.98
N VAL A 154 20.31 26.99 -21.63
CA VAL A 154 20.72 25.89 -22.50
C VAL A 154 19.61 24.83 -22.61
N VAL A 155 18.90 24.52 -21.50
CA VAL A 155 17.78 23.58 -21.54
C VAL A 155 16.61 24.11 -22.35
N ALA A 156 16.29 25.40 -22.23
CA ALA A 156 15.23 26.05 -23.02
C ALA A 156 15.53 26.04 -24.53
N ALA A 157 16.78 26.27 -24.91
CA ALA A 157 17.20 26.23 -26.32
C ALA A 157 17.13 24.82 -26.93
N LEU A 158 17.47 23.76 -26.14
CA LEU A 158 17.40 22.39 -26.59
C LEU A 158 15.95 21.93 -26.80
N VAL A 159 15.04 22.29 -25.88
CA VAL A 159 13.62 21.97 -26.00
C VAL A 159 13.00 22.65 -27.22
N LEU A 160 13.36 23.91 -27.49
CA LEU A 160 12.87 24.65 -28.64
C LEU A 160 13.36 24.02 -29.96
N ALA A 161 14.62 23.59 -30.03
CA ALA A 161 15.17 22.93 -31.19
C ALA A 161 14.49 21.61 -31.54
N VAL A 162 14.17 20.78 -30.51
CA VAL A 162 13.44 19.52 -30.69
C VAL A 162 12.02 19.80 -31.20
N LEU A 163 11.36 20.84 -30.70
CA LEU A 163 10.00 21.22 -31.10
C LEU A 163 9.94 21.69 -32.55
N ILE A 164 10.96 22.43 -33.01
CA ILE A 164 11.06 22.89 -34.41
C ILE A 164 11.28 21.72 -35.38
N VAL A 165 12.12 20.75 -35.01
CA VAL A 165 12.34 19.54 -35.82
C VAL A 165 11.07 18.71 -35.91
N TRP A 166 10.30 18.60 -34.83
CA TRP A 166 9.04 17.82 -34.78
C TRP A 166 7.91 18.48 -35.61
N LEU A 167 7.92 19.81 -35.75
CA LEU A 167 6.93 20.55 -36.54
C LEU A 167 7.26 20.56 -38.05
N ALA A 168 8.52 20.25 -38.41
CA ALA A 168 9.02 20.32 -39.79
C ALA A 168 9.04 18.92 -40.49
N THR A 169 8.65 17.84 -39.74
CA THR A 169 8.56 16.47 -40.28
C THR A 169 7.13 16.00 -40.31
#